data_05a7e0eaba26730fcabc5ef08ea72870
#
_entry.id   05a7e0eaba26730fcabc5ef08ea72870
#
_cell.length_a   1.000
_cell.length_b   1.000
_cell.length_c   1.000
_cell.angle_alpha   90.00
_cell.angle_beta   90.00
_cell.angle_gamma   90.00
#
_symmetry.space_group_name_H-M   'P 1'
#
loop_
_entity.id
_entity.type
_entity.pdbx_description
1 polymer ?
#
loop_
_entity_poly.entity_id
_entity_poly.type
_entity_poly.pdbx_seq_one_letter_code
_entity_poly.pdbx_strand_id
1 'polypeptide(L)'
;YMEIGSNLIPYVGPEEFRRIMEAKELEGISSSDHVLSQKFEFSGKYGTDLMDEVKRYALIASAVAATNDFDVIHAHDWLTYAAGIAAKSVSGKPLVVHMHATEFDRSGENVNQNVYDLERKGMEEADRVIAVSNLTRQTVIDRYGISPDKVSTVYNAVEPSEKSEKEYSRGVKEKVVTFLGRITFQKGPDYFVEAARKVLNKNPNVRFVMAGSGDMMNKTIKRVAELKMGDKFHFTGFLKGDDVDHMFGLSDVFVMPSVSEPFGIVPLEAMRSNVPVVISKQSGVSEILVHALKIDFWDVDAMADSIYGLLHYEGLSKMFKRYGKDEVNSLKWENAAFHVKEVYESVL
;
A
#
# COMPACT_ATOMS: atom_id res chain seq x y z
N TYR A 1 12.70 -6.83 -22.29
CA TYR A 1 11.32 -6.79 -21.77
C TYR A 1 10.52 -7.90 -22.47
N MET A 2 9.99 -8.83 -21.71
CA MET A 2 9.05 -9.82 -22.24
C MET A 2 7.70 -9.57 -21.54
N GLU A 3 6.69 -9.19 -22.30
CA GLU A 3 5.35 -8.97 -21.79
C GLU A 3 4.61 -10.31 -21.79
N ILE A 4 4.22 -10.76 -20.60
CA ILE A 4 3.43 -11.98 -20.43
C ILE A 4 2.03 -11.52 -20.07
N GLY A 5 1.06 -11.80 -20.95
CA GLY A 5 -0.35 -11.56 -20.67
C GLY A 5 -0.79 -12.38 -19.45
N SER A 6 -1.02 -11.72 -18.34
CA SER A 6 -1.51 -12.35 -17.11
C SER A 6 -2.73 -11.59 -16.60
N ASN A 7 -3.76 -12.32 -16.18
CA ASN A 7 -4.95 -11.77 -15.55
C ASN A 7 -4.80 -11.67 -14.01
N LEU A 8 -3.57 -11.71 -13.50
CA LEU A 8 -3.26 -11.53 -12.10
C LEU A 8 -3.46 -10.06 -11.69
N ILE A 9 -4.71 -9.65 -11.53
CA ILE A 9 -5.08 -8.32 -11.00
C ILE A 9 -5.82 -8.55 -9.67
N PRO A 10 -5.09 -8.69 -8.56
CA PRO A 10 -5.71 -8.79 -7.24
C PRO A 10 -6.34 -7.44 -6.85
N TYR A 11 -7.42 -7.47 -6.09
CA TYR A 11 -8.07 -6.30 -5.48
C TYR A 11 -8.85 -5.36 -6.40
N VAL A 12 -9.17 -5.78 -7.62
CA VAL A 12 -10.05 -5.04 -8.53
C VAL A 12 -11.46 -5.61 -8.47
N GLY A 13 -12.46 -4.77 -8.26
CA GLY A 13 -13.87 -5.17 -8.26
C GLY A 13 -14.34 -5.59 -9.67
N PRO A 14 -15.44 -6.38 -9.80
CA PRO A 14 -15.91 -6.89 -11.09
C PRO A 14 -16.20 -5.81 -12.13
N GLU A 15 -16.70 -4.64 -11.70
CA GLU A 15 -16.99 -3.51 -12.59
C GLU A 15 -15.72 -2.80 -13.06
N GLU A 16 -14.75 -2.65 -12.16
CA GLU A 16 -13.47 -2.01 -12.46
C GLU A 16 -12.60 -2.90 -13.36
N PHE A 17 -12.59 -4.21 -13.11
CA PHE A 17 -11.95 -5.19 -13.99
C PHE A 17 -12.53 -5.14 -15.41
N ARG A 18 -13.86 -5.05 -15.55
CA ARG A 18 -14.54 -4.93 -16.83
C ARG A 18 -14.11 -3.66 -17.57
N ARG A 19 -14.04 -2.52 -16.90
CA ARG A 19 -13.55 -1.25 -17.47
C ARG A 19 -12.11 -1.32 -17.94
N ILE A 20 -11.24 -1.98 -17.15
CA ILE A 20 -9.82 -2.16 -17.52
C ILE A 20 -9.71 -3.04 -18.76
N MET A 21 -10.50 -4.11 -18.88
CA MET A 21 -10.49 -5.00 -20.03
C MET A 21 -11.07 -4.31 -21.28
N GLU A 22 -12.18 -3.57 -21.14
CA GLU A 22 -12.77 -2.78 -22.23
C GLU A 22 -11.80 -1.68 -22.72
N ALA A 23 -11.07 -1.02 -21.84
CA ALA A 23 -10.06 -0.02 -22.20
C ALA A 23 -8.89 -0.65 -22.97
N LYS A 24 -8.42 -1.85 -22.57
CA LYS A 24 -7.36 -2.58 -23.29
C LYS A 24 -7.81 -3.07 -24.68
N GLU A 25 -9.07 -3.46 -24.84
CA GLU A 25 -9.64 -3.81 -26.15
C GLU A 25 -9.74 -2.59 -27.08
N LEU A 26 -10.04 -1.41 -26.54
CA LEU A 26 -10.09 -0.15 -27.31
C LEU A 26 -8.70 0.37 -27.74
N GLU A 27 -7.65 0.05 -26.98
CA GLU A 27 -6.26 0.43 -27.33
C GLU A 27 -5.62 -0.47 -28.39
N GLY A 28 -6.36 -1.43 -28.96
CA GLY A 28 -5.93 -2.21 -30.13
C GLY A 28 -4.78 -3.18 -29.85
N ILE A 29 -4.59 -3.62 -28.63
CA ILE A 29 -3.70 -4.72 -28.31
C ILE A 29 -4.39 -6.01 -28.73
N SER A 30 -4.22 -6.33 -30.00
CA SER A 30 -4.66 -7.59 -30.62
C SER A 30 -3.89 -8.74 -29.97
N SER A 31 -4.54 -9.43 -29.04
CA SER A 31 -4.05 -10.71 -28.56
C SER A 31 -4.22 -11.74 -29.66
N SER A 32 -3.18 -11.98 -30.42
CA SER A 32 -3.11 -13.09 -31.40
C SER A 32 -2.86 -14.41 -30.67
N ASP A 33 -3.64 -14.73 -29.67
CA ASP A 33 -3.71 -16.07 -29.10
C ASP A 33 -5.09 -16.36 -28.53
N HIS A 34 -5.89 -16.98 -29.37
CA HIS A 34 -7.27 -17.43 -29.16
C HIS A 34 -7.46 -18.55 -28.12
N VAL A 35 -6.59 -18.71 -27.14
CA VAL A 35 -6.68 -19.82 -26.16
C VAL A 35 -7.15 -19.38 -24.76
N LEU A 36 -7.29 -18.08 -24.47
CA LEU A 36 -7.46 -17.61 -23.09
C LEU A 36 -8.63 -16.66 -22.81
N SER A 37 -9.70 -16.67 -23.61
CA SER A 37 -10.91 -15.88 -23.29
C SER A 37 -11.92 -16.67 -22.45
N GLN A 38 -11.54 -17.19 -21.30
CA GLN A 38 -12.52 -17.51 -20.26
C GLN A 38 -12.79 -16.25 -19.43
N LYS A 39 -14.04 -15.81 -19.44
CA LYS A 39 -14.52 -14.70 -18.59
C LYS A 39 -14.41 -15.12 -17.14
N PHE A 40 -13.56 -14.45 -16.37
CA PHE A 40 -13.45 -14.64 -14.93
C PHE A 40 -14.26 -13.57 -14.20
N GLU A 41 -15.23 -13.99 -13.37
CA GLU A 41 -15.91 -13.08 -12.45
C GLU A 41 -15.10 -12.97 -11.15
N PHE A 42 -14.62 -11.78 -10.86
CA PHE A 42 -13.86 -11.48 -9.65
C PHE A 42 -14.82 -11.02 -8.54
N SER A 43 -14.98 -11.82 -7.50
CA SER A 43 -15.86 -11.51 -6.36
C SER A 43 -15.21 -10.65 -5.26
N GLY A 44 -13.97 -10.18 -5.45
CA GLY A 44 -13.18 -9.52 -4.41
C GLY A 44 -12.68 -10.49 -3.32
N LYS A 45 -13.04 -11.78 -3.39
CA LYS A 45 -12.48 -12.88 -2.61
C LYS A 45 -11.52 -13.65 -3.50
N TYR A 46 -10.45 -14.19 -2.94
CA TYR A 46 -9.57 -15.10 -3.65
C TYR A 46 -10.37 -16.29 -4.16
N GLY A 47 -10.75 -16.28 -5.45
CA GLY A 47 -11.48 -17.38 -6.08
C GLY A 47 -10.54 -18.52 -6.48
N THR A 48 -11.11 -19.68 -6.81
CA THR A 48 -10.38 -20.84 -7.36
C THR A 48 -9.59 -20.47 -8.62
N ASP A 49 -10.10 -19.56 -9.41
CA ASP A 49 -9.49 -19.10 -10.65
C ASP A 49 -8.14 -18.36 -10.44
N LEU A 50 -7.99 -17.61 -9.35
CA LEU A 50 -6.74 -16.91 -9.03
C LEU A 50 -5.60 -17.91 -8.72
N MET A 51 -5.90 -18.98 -8.01
CA MET A 51 -4.91 -20.03 -7.72
C MET A 51 -4.46 -20.77 -8.99
N ASP A 52 -5.35 -20.96 -9.94
CA ASP A 52 -5.02 -21.58 -11.24
C ASP A 52 -4.20 -20.61 -12.12
N GLU A 53 -4.46 -19.30 -12.05
CA GLU A 53 -3.58 -18.30 -12.68
C GLU A 53 -2.18 -18.28 -12.07
N VAL A 54 -2.05 -18.39 -10.75
CA VAL A 54 -0.74 -18.51 -10.08
C VAL A 54 0.04 -19.71 -10.59
N LYS A 55 -0.62 -20.86 -10.74
CA LYS A 55 0.00 -22.09 -11.30
C LYS A 55 0.40 -21.90 -12.77
N ARG A 56 -0.47 -21.30 -13.59
CA ARG A 56 -0.21 -21.03 -15.00
C ARG A 56 0.98 -20.07 -15.16
N TYR A 57 1.04 -19.03 -14.36
CA TYR A 57 2.15 -18.09 -14.32
C TYR A 57 3.47 -18.80 -13.97
N ALA A 58 3.46 -19.75 -13.04
CA ALA A 58 4.62 -20.56 -12.69
C ALA A 58 5.13 -21.42 -13.88
N LEU A 59 4.22 -22.01 -14.66
CA LEU A 59 4.60 -22.77 -15.86
C LEU A 59 5.28 -21.88 -16.92
N ILE A 60 4.72 -20.67 -17.14
CA ILE A 60 5.31 -19.70 -18.07
C ILE A 60 6.70 -19.26 -17.59
N ALA A 61 6.84 -18.97 -16.29
CA ALA A 61 8.13 -18.59 -15.69
C ALA A 61 9.19 -19.69 -15.85
N SER A 62 8.83 -20.96 -15.74
CA SER A 62 9.73 -22.09 -16.01
C SER A 62 10.23 -22.08 -17.46
N ALA A 63 9.34 -21.88 -18.44
CA ALA A 63 9.71 -21.84 -19.86
C ALA A 63 10.63 -20.62 -20.16
N VAL A 64 10.33 -19.46 -19.58
CA VAL A 64 11.18 -18.26 -19.70
C VAL A 64 12.56 -18.52 -19.10
N ALA A 65 12.61 -19.08 -17.88
CA ALA A 65 13.87 -19.37 -17.20
C ALA A 65 14.74 -20.41 -17.93
N ALA A 66 14.11 -21.38 -18.60
CA ALA A 66 14.82 -22.40 -19.38
C ALA A 66 15.45 -21.87 -20.67
N THR A 67 14.98 -20.74 -21.18
CA THR A 67 15.36 -20.20 -22.52
C THR A 67 16.15 -18.89 -22.45
N ASN A 68 16.31 -18.30 -21.27
CA ASN A 68 17.01 -17.03 -21.09
C ASN A 68 18.17 -17.18 -20.09
N ASP A 69 19.22 -16.37 -20.29
CA ASP A 69 20.32 -16.25 -19.34
C ASP A 69 20.10 -15.07 -18.40
N PHE A 70 20.32 -15.31 -17.10
CA PHE A 70 20.18 -14.32 -16.02
C PHE A 70 20.94 -14.81 -14.79
N ASP A 71 21.23 -13.93 -13.84
CA ASP A 71 22.02 -14.25 -12.66
C ASP A 71 21.16 -14.52 -11.42
N VAL A 72 20.03 -13.82 -11.26
CA VAL A 72 19.17 -13.89 -10.08
C VAL A 72 17.69 -13.82 -10.47
N ILE A 73 16.87 -14.51 -9.69
CA ILE A 73 15.39 -14.45 -9.78
C ILE A 73 14.90 -13.58 -8.63
N HIS A 74 14.05 -12.59 -8.96
CA HIS A 74 13.40 -11.77 -7.94
C HIS A 74 11.87 -11.83 -8.09
N ALA A 75 11.20 -12.36 -7.08
CA ALA A 75 9.74 -12.53 -7.05
C ALA A 75 9.10 -11.62 -5.98
N HIS A 76 8.03 -10.92 -6.37
CA HIS A 76 7.33 -9.95 -5.50
C HIS A 76 5.97 -10.48 -5.09
N ASP A 77 5.75 -10.63 -3.78
CA ASP A 77 4.55 -11.14 -3.14
C ASP A 77 4.10 -12.54 -3.57
N TRP A 78 3.17 -13.10 -2.85
CA TRP A 78 2.72 -14.49 -2.97
C TRP A 78 2.23 -14.89 -4.36
N LEU A 79 1.68 -13.93 -5.13
CA LEU A 79 1.21 -14.19 -6.51
C LEU A 79 2.33 -14.65 -7.45
N THR A 80 3.59 -14.24 -7.17
CA THR A 80 4.74 -14.56 -8.03
C THR A 80 5.69 -15.56 -7.40
N TYR A 81 5.52 -15.95 -6.14
CA TYR A 81 6.44 -16.86 -5.47
C TYR A 81 6.50 -18.25 -6.11
N ALA A 82 5.34 -18.79 -6.52
CA ALA A 82 5.31 -20.07 -7.25
C ALA A 82 6.08 -19.98 -8.57
N ALA A 83 6.02 -18.84 -9.27
CA ALA A 83 6.78 -18.59 -10.48
C ALA A 83 8.29 -18.52 -10.21
N GLY A 84 8.68 -17.83 -9.13
CA GLY A 84 10.09 -17.77 -8.70
C GLY A 84 10.66 -19.14 -8.35
N ILE A 85 9.92 -19.97 -7.61
CA ILE A 85 10.31 -21.36 -7.27
C ILE A 85 10.47 -22.20 -8.55
N ALA A 86 9.51 -22.11 -9.47
CA ALA A 86 9.53 -22.85 -10.71
C ALA A 86 10.73 -22.44 -11.59
N ALA A 87 11.01 -21.13 -11.69
CA ALA A 87 12.17 -20.61 -12.41
C ALA A 87 13.51 -21.09 -11.78
N LYS A 88 13.61 -21.06 -10.44
CA LYS A 88 14.78 -21.58 -9.70
C LYS A 88 15.00 -23.06 -9.98
N SER A 89 13.92 -23.85 -9.96
CA SER A 89 13.98 -25.31 -10.19
C SER A 89 14.57 -25.69 -11.55
N VAL A 90 14.29 -24.92 -12.61
CA VAL A 90 14.76 -25.23 -13.98
C VAL A 90 16.09 -24.59 -14.31
N SER A 91 16.43 -23.45 -13.74
CA SER A 91 17.66 -22.71 -14.04
C SER A 91 18.81 -22.96 -13.06
N GLY A 92 18.50 -23.40 -11.84
CA GLY A 92 19.45 -23.49 -10.74
C GLY A 92 19.95 -22.14 -10.19
N LYS A 93 19.37 -21.02 -10.67
CA LYS A 93 19.76 -19.68 -10.24
C LYS A 93 19.13 -19.31 -8.90
N PRO A 94 19.78 -18.45 -8.08
CA PRO A 94 19.27 -18.05 -6.77
C PRO A 94 17.95 -17.27 -6.87
N LEU A 95 17.09 -17.48 -5.88
CA LEU A 95 15.79 -16.83 -5.75
C LEU A 95 15.80 -15.87 -4.56
N VAL A 96 15.48 -14.62 -4.83
CA VAL A 96 15.14 -13.61 -3.83
C VAL A 96 13.62 -13.36 -3.89
N VAL A 97 12.95 -13.41 -2.74
CA VAL A 97 11.53 -13.04 -2.65
C VAL A 97 11.37 -11.73 -1.87
N HIS A 98 10.45 -10.89 -2.32
CA HIS A 98 10.18 -9.59 -1.72
C HIS A 98 8.76 -9.56 -1.17
N MET A 99 8.64 -9.40 0.14
CA MET A 99 7.36 -9.35 0.85
C MET A 99 6.93 -7.88 1.03
N HIS A 100 5.90 -7.47 0.29
CA HIS A 100 5.30 -6.15 0.40
C HIS A 100 4.15 -6.10 1.40
N ALA A 101 3.42 -7.21 1.57
CA ALA A 101 2.39 -7.36 2.58
C ALA A 101 2.15 -8.85 2.86
N THR A 102 2.03 -9.21 4.14
CA THR A 102 1.71 -10.58 4.56
C THR A 102 0.20 -10.81 4.56
N GLU A 103 -0.21 -12.08 4.60
CA GLU A 103 -1.62 -12.42 4.78
C GLU A 103 -2.17 -11.90 6.12
N PHE A 104 -1.34 -11.81 7.17
CA PHE A 104 -1.71 -11.20 8.44
C PHE A 104 -2.04 -9.71 8.33
N ASP A 105 -1.35 -8.98 7.45
CA ASP A 105 -1.67 -7.57 7.20
C ASP A 105 -3.05 -7.41 6.53
N ARG A 106 -3.42 -8.35 5.66
CA ARG A 106 -4.68 -8.31 4.90
C ARG A 106 -5.89 -8.77 5.68
N SER A 107 -5.75 -9.83 6.48
CA SER A 107 -6.85 -10.54 7.13
C SER A 107 -6.78 -10.58 8.66
N GLY A 108 -5.73 -10.02 9.27
CA GLY A 108 -5.48 -10.14 10.70
C GLY A 108 -5.29 -11.61 11.11
N GLU A 109 -6.00 -12.05 12.13
CA GLU A 109 -5.95 -13.44 12.60
C GLU A 109 -6.83 -14.42 11.77
N ASN A 110 -7.65 -13.91 10.85
CA ASN A 110 -8.51 -14.73 9.98
C ASN A 110 -7.80 -15.08 8.67
N VAL A 111 -6.70 -15.77 8.78
CA VAL A 111 -5.75 -16.07 7.71
C VAL A 111 -6.35 -16.98 6.65
N ASN A 112 -6.21 -16.61 5.36
CA ASN A 112 -6.45 -17.53 4.25
C ASN A 112 -5.29 -18.55 4.19
N GLN A 113 -5.57 -19.79 4.55
CA GLN A 113 -4.54 -20.82 4.67
C GLN A 113 -3.79 -21.07 3.35
N ASN A 114 -4.47 -21.02 2.21
CA ASN A 114 -3.83 -21.24 0.91
C ASN A 114 -2.82 -20.15 0.58
N VAL A 115 -3.14 -18.88 0.91
CA VAL A 115 -2.22 -17.74 0.71
C VAL A 115 -1.05 -17.84 1.68
N TYR A 116 -1.32 -18.11 2.96
CA TYR A 116 -0.28 -18.31 3.97
C TYR A 116 0.71 -19.41 3.56
N ASP A 117 0.20 -20.55 3.09
CA ASP A 117 1.05 -21.68 2.68
C ASP A 117 1.92 -21.32 1.47
N LEU A 118 1.39 -20.54 0.52
CA LEU A 118 2.16 -20.04 -0.63
C LEU A 118 3.22 -19.03 -0.20
N GLU A 119 2.88 -18.08 0.68
CA GLU A 119 3.82 -17.12 1.24
C GLU A 119 4.95 -17.82 1.97
N ARG A 120 4.59 -18.74 2.88
CA ARG A 120 5.56 -19.52 3.65
C ARG A 120 6.48 -20.32 2.76
N LYS A 121 5.90 -21.09 1.83
CA LYS A 121 6.68 -21.90 0.88
C LYS A 121 7.61 -21.04 0.04
N GLY A 122 7.14 -19.90 -0.46
CA GLY A 122 7.97 -18.97 -1.23
C GLY A 122 9.19 -18.49 -0.45
N MET A 123 9.00 -18.14 0.80
CA MET A 123 10.07 -17.68 1.69
C MET A 123 11.00 -18.82 2.13
N GLU A 124 10.49 -20.03 2.35
CA GLU A 124 11.30 -21.22 2.69
C GLU A 124 12.22 -21.62 1.52
N GLU A 125 11.72 -21.61 0.28
CA GLU A 125 12.46 -22.00 -0.93
C GLU A 125 13.42 -20.91 -1.46
N ALA A 126 13.20 -19.65 -1.09
CA ALA A 126 14.08 -18.55 -1.49
C ALA A 126 15.48 -18.66 -0.83
N ASP A 127 16.50 -18.08 -1.44
CA ASP A 127 17.84 -17.95 -0.85
C ASP A 127 17.90 -16.74 0.10
N ARG A 128 17.16 -15.67 -0.23
CA ARG A 128 16.95 -14.48 0.62
C ARG A 128 15.51 -14.00 0.55
N VAL A 129 15.09 -13.37 1.63
CA VAL A 129 13.78 -12.69 1.75
C VAL A 129 14.03 -11.22 2.01
N ILE A 130 13.43 -10.35 1.24
CA ILE A 130 13.39 -8.91 1.49
C ILE A 130 12.03 -8.58 2.10
N ALA A 131 12.03 -7.86 3.22
CA ALA A 131 10.83 -7.29 3.85
C ALA A 131 10.87 -5.76 3.75
N VAL A 132 9.73 -5.13 3.49
CA VAL A 132 9.64 -3.66 3.27
C VAL A 132 9.79 -2.83 4.55
N SER A 133 9.85 -3.47 5.72
CA SER A 133 10.04 -2.84 7.03
C SER A 133 10.52 -3.86 8.05
N ASN A 134 11.01 -3.39 9.21
CA ASN A 134 11.29 -4.28 10.35
C ASN A 134 10.00 -4.88 10.93
N LEU A 135 8.90 -4.15 10.88
CA LEU A 135 7.57 -4.67 11.24
C LEU A 135 7.23 -5.91 10.40
N THR A 136 7.34 -5.80 9.08
CA THR A 136 7.12 -6.94 8.17
C THR A 136 8.15 -8.04 8.39
N ARG A 137 9.43 -7.68 8.57
CA ARG A 137 10.50 -8.64 8.89
C ARG A 137 10.17 -9.45 10.14
N GLN A 138 9.74 -8.79 11.20
CA GLN A 138 9.38 -9.46 12.45
C GLN A 138 8.18 -10.40 12.27
N THR A 139 7.16 -9.98 11.49
CA THR A 139 6.02 -10.84 11.15
C THR A 139 6.48 -12.08 10.37
N VAL A 140 7.40 -11.93 9.42
CA VAL A 140 7.97 -13.05 8.64
C VAL A 140 8.71 -14.05 9.55
N ILE A 141 9.47 -13.55 10.51
CA ILE A 141 10.19 -14.39 11.47
C ILE A 141 9.22 -15.10 12.43
N ASP A 142 8.33 -14.36 13.08
CA ASP A 142 7.50 -14.86 14.18
C ASP A 142 6.34 -15.72 13.70
N ARG A 143 5.72 -15.34 12.58
CA ARG A 143 4.47 -15.95 12.11
C ARG A 143 4.69 -17.00 11.02
N TYR A 144 5.76 -16.90 10.24
CA TYR A 144 6.09 -17.87 9.20
C TYR A 144 7.26 -18.77 9.59
N GLY A 145 8.00 -18.46 10.66
CA GLY A 145 9.12 -19.26 11.14
C GLY A 145 10.35 -19.19 10.26
N ILE A 146 10.51 -18.13 9.48
CA ILE A 146 11.68 -17.94 8.61
C ILE A 146 12.88 -17.50 9.44
N SER A 147 14.06 -18.09 9.17
CA SER A 147 15.31 -17.73 9.88
C SER A 147 15.61 -16.23 9.76
N PRO A 148 15.93 -15.53 10.88
CA PRO A 148 16.30 -14.11 10.87
C PRO A 148 17.44 -13.75 9.92
N ASP A 149 18.41 -14.68 9.73
CA ASP A 149 19.59 -14.48 8.87
C ASP A 149 19.23 -14.47 7.38
N LYS A 150 18.06 -15.00 7.04
CA LYS A 150 17.55 -15.07 5.67
C LYS A 150 16.79 -13.81 5.28
N VAL A 151 16.33 -12.99 6.24
CA VAL A 151 15.43 -11.85 6.02
C VAL A 151 16.17 -10.53 6.17
N SER A 152 16.23 -9.76 5.09
CA SER A 152 16.78 -8.41 5.05
C SER A 152 15.65 -7.38 4.98
N THR A 153 15.80 -6.24 5.65
CA THR A 153 14.87 -5.12 5.55
C THR A 153 15.34 -4.14 4.48
N VAL A 154 14.47 -3.80 3.52
CA VAL A 154 14.70 -2.74 2.54
C VAL A 154 13.46 -1.85 2.51
N TYR A 155 13.59 -0.65 3.04
CA TYR A 155 12.49 0.32 3.06
C TYR A 155 12.17 0.86 1.67
N ASN A 156 10.89 1.06 1.40
CA ASN A 156 10.44 1.78 0.22
C ASN A 156 10.80 3.25 0.31
N ALA A 157 10.70 3.93 -0.83
CA ALA A 157 10.96 5.35 -0.98
C ALA A 157 9.78 6.04 -1.69
N VAL A 158 9.96 7.29 -2.06
CA VAL A 158 8.99 8.03 -2.86
C VAL A 158 9.74 8.84 -3.93
N GLU A 159 9.15 8.97 -5.11
CA GLU A 159 9.70 9.83 -6.15
C GLU A 159 9.75 11.29 -5.69
N PRO A 160 10.86 11.98 -5.85
CA PRO A 160 10.93 13.43 -5.61
C PRO A 160 9.88 14.15 -6.46
N SER A 161 9.18 15.13 -5.89
CA SER A 161 8.27 15.94 -6.68
C SER A 161 9.07 17.01 -7.42
N GLU A 162 9.16 16.86 -8.75
CA GLU A 162 9.67 17.92 -9.64
C GLU A 162 8.60 18.98 -9.94
N LYS A 163 7.34 18.72 -9.57
CA LYS A 163 6.24 19.67 -9.79
C LYS A 163 6.43 20.86 -8.85
N SER A 164 6.50 22.07 -9.43
CA SER A 164 6.39 23.31 -8.67
C SER A 164 5.15 23.27 -7.80
N GLU A 165 5.22 23.80 -6.58
CA GLU A 165 4.08 23.92 -5.68
C GLU A 165 2.94 24.64 -6.43
N LYS A 166 1.99 23.87 -6.94
CA LYS A 166 0.77 24.42 -7.50
C LYS A 166 -0.06 24.92 -6.33
N GLU A 167 -0.27 26.23 -6.27
CA GLU A 167 -1.28 26.77 -5.37
C GLU A 167 -2.66 26.35 -5.87
N TYR A 168 -3.30 25.47 -5.11
CA TYR A 168 -4.68 25.07 -5.37
C TYR A 168 -5.64 26.02 -4.67
N SER A 169 -6.55 26.63 -5.44
CA SER A 169 -7.61 27.48 -4.89
C SER A 169 -8.59 26.61 -4.08
N ARG A 170 -8.68 26.89 -2.78
CA ARG A 170 -9.63 26.23 -1.90
C ARG A 170 -11.02 26.81 -2.09
N GLY A 171 -11.97 26.00 -2.50
CA GLY A 171 -13.39 26.37 -2.56
C GLY A 171 -14.07 26.46 -1.19
N VAL A 172 -13.37 26.07 -0.10
CA VAL A 172 -13.88 26.03 1.27
C VAL A 172 -12.96 26.77 2.23
N LYS A 173 -13.55 27.40 3.26
CA LYS A 173 -12.82 28.12 4.32
C LYS A 173 -12.37 27.20 5.46
N GLU A 174 -13.01 26.05 5.60
CA GLU A 174 -12.69 25.07 6.63
C GLU A 174 -11.30 24.49 6.43
N LYS A 175 -10.66 24.07 7.52
CA LYS A 175 -9.47 23.24 7.50
C LYS A 175 -9.81 21.83 7.00
N VAL A 176 -8.93 21.22 6.24
CA VAL A 176 -9.16 19.93 5.59
C VAL A 176 -8.25 18.87 6.18
N VAL A 177 -8.84 17.80 6.70
CA VAL A 177 -8.16 16.59 7.19
C VAL A 177 -8.47 15.45 6.24
N THR A 178 -7.43 14.78 5.74
CA THR A 178 -7.58 13.76 4.70
C THR A 178 -7.15 12.37 5.17
N PHE A 179 -7.86 11.38 4.68
CA PHE A 179 -7.52 9.96 4.67
C PHE A 179 -7.47 9.51 3.21
N LEU A 180 -6.43 8.77 2.84
CA LEU A 180 -6.29 8.18 1.50
C LEU A 180 -5.88 6.72 1.62
N GLY A 181 -6.67 5.83 1.04
CA GLY A 181 -6.37 4.41 0.98
C GLY A 181 -7.61 3.55 0.76
N ARG A 182 -7.40 2.24 0.71
CA ARG A 182 -8.53 1.29 0.68
C ARG A 182 -9.37 1.46 1.94
N ILE A 183 -10.68 1.53 1.80
CA ILE A 183 -11.59 1.65 2.95
C ILE A 183 -11.92 0.24 3.45
N THR A 184 -10.93 -0.36 4.12
CA THR A 184 -10.94 -1.72 4.67
C THR A 184 -10.54 -1.71 6.14
N PHE A 185 -10.77 -2.81 6.86
CA PHE A 185 -10.36 -2.96 8.27
C PHE A 185 -8.87 -2.60 8.48
N GLN A 186 -7.99 -3.08 7.61
CA GLN A 186 -6.56 -2.85 7.67
C GLN A 186 -6.20 -1.36 7.76
N LYS A 187 -6.93 -0.49 7.05
CA LYS A 187 -6.65 0.96 6.98
C LYS A 187 -7.30 1.80 8.08
N GLY A 188 -8.14 1.19 8.92
CA GLY A 188 -8.69 1.80 10.13
C GLY A 188 -9.68 2.95 9.90
N PRO A 189 -10.62 2.89 8.94
CA PRO A 189 -11.56 3.98 8.69
C PRO A 189 -12.45 4.29 9.90
N ASP A 190 -12.80 3.29 10.71
CA ASP A 190 -13.62 3.47 11.91
C ASP A 190 -12.92 4.39 12.93
N TYR A 191 -11.61 4.23 13.12
CA TYR A 191 -10.81 5.06 14.04
C TYR A 191 -10.72 6.51 13.54
N PHE A 192 -10.57 6.70 12.23
CA PHE A 192 -10.59 8.03 11.62
C PHE A 192 -11.91 8.76 11.87
N VAL A 193 -13.05 8.08 11.70
CA VAL A 193 -14.39 8.66 11.92
C VAL A 193 -14.58 9.03 13.40
N GLU A 194 -14.17 8.19 14.33
CA GLU A 194 -14.29 8.49 15.76
C GLU A 194 -13.36 9.65 16.19
N ALA A 195 -12.15 9.73 15.65
CA ALA A 195 -11.27 10.88 15.86
C ALA A 195 -11.87 12.17 15.30
N ALA A 196 -12.43 12.10 14.09
CA ALA A 196 -13.12 13.24 13.46
C ALA A 196 -14.24 13.78 14.32
N ARG A 197 -15.06 12.91 14.93
CA ARG A 197 -16.12 13.30 15.88
C ARG A 197 -15.54 14.11 17.05
N LYS A 198 -14.42 13.66 17.62
CA LYS A 198 -13.78 14.36 18.75
C LYS A 198 -13.21 15.71 18.32
N VAL A 199 -12.60 15.80 17.16
CA VAL A 199 -12.09 17.06 16.59
C VAL A 199 -13.23 18.04 16.35
N LEU A 200 -14.34 17.61 15.72
CA LEU A 200 -15.50 18.48 15.43
C LEU A 200 -16.19 19.00 16.69
N ASN A 201 -16.17 18.26 17.79
CA ASN A 201 -16.68 18.73 19.08
C ASN A 201 -15.86 19.91 19.64
N LYS A 202 -14.56 20.02 19.31
CA LYS A 202 -13.67 21.11 19.72
C LYS A 202 -13.61 22.23 18.68
N ASN A 203 -13.63 21.87 17.39
CA ASN A 203 -13.52 22.81 16.26
C ASN A 203 -14.48 22.42 15.12
N PRO A 204 -15.64 23.08 14.98
CA PRO A 204 -16.60 22.79 13.91
C PRO A 204 -16.15 23.27 12.52
N ASN A 205 -15.07 24.08 12.42
CA ASN A 205 -14.54 24.61 11.17
C ASN A 205 -13.52 23.68 10.52
N VAL A 206 -13.79 22.36 10.57
CA VAL A 206 -12.96 21.33 9.97
C VAL A 206 -13.83 20.49 9.04
N ARG A 207 -13.27 20.09 7.92
CA ARG A 207 -13.85 19.16 6.95
C ARG A 207 -12.96 17.94 6.84
N PHE A 208 -13.57 16.78 6.77
CA PHE A 208 -12.88 15.51 6.61
C PHE A 208 -13.09 14.96 5.20
N VAL A 209 -12.03 14.54 4.55
CA VAL A 209 -12.05 13.92 3.22
C VAL A 209 -11.58 12.50 3.35
N MET A 210 -12.37 11.56 2.87
CA MET A 210 -12.03 10.14 2.81
C MET A 210 -11.96 9.71 1.35
N ALA A 211 -10.74 9.51 0.86
CA ALA A 211 -10.46 9.13 -0.50
C ALA A 211 -10.11 7.63 -0.59
N GLY A 212 -10.81 6.92 -1.47
CA GLY A 212 -10.63 5.50 -1.71
C GLY A 212 -11.95 4.75 -1.84
N SER A 213 -11.83 3.45 -1.98
CA SER A 213 -12.96 2.50 -2.02
C SER A 213 -12.61 1.26 -1.20
N GLY A 214 -13.60 0.43 -0.87
CA GLY A 214 -13.39 -0.80 -0.12
C GLY A 214 -14.70 -1.32 0.51
N ASP A 215 -14.60 -2.49 1.09
CA ASP A 215 -15.71 -3.24 1.68
C ASP A 215 -16.38 -2.53 2.88
N MET A 216 -15.63 -1.65 3.56
CA MET A 216 -16.15 -0.86 4.69
C MET A 216 -16.79 0.47 4.28
N MET A 217 -16.80 0.86 3.00
CA MET A 217 -17.32 2.15 2.55
C MET A 217 -18.75 2.41 3.05
N ASN A 218 -19.67 1.50 2.79
CA ASN A 218 -21.07 1.64 3.19
C ASN A 218 -21.26 1.72 4.72
N LYS A 219 -20.49 0.90 5.46
CA LYS A 219 -20.46 0.94 6.94
C LYS A 219 -19.98 2.29 7.44
N THR A 220 -18.91 2.82 6.84
CA THR A 220 -18.30 4.11 7.21
C THR A 220 -19.25 5.27 6.93
N ILE A 221 -19.90 5.32 5.76
CA ILE A 221 -20.90 6.33 5.42
C ILE A 221 -22.07 6.31 6.42
N LYS A 222 -22.58 5.11 6.73
CA LYS A 222 -23.65 4.92 7.72
C LYS A 222 -23.23 5.46 9.10
N ARG A 223 -22.00 5.13 9.54
CA ARG A 223 -21.46 5.61 10.82
C ARG A 223 -21.37 7.13 10.89
N VAL A 224 -20.88 7.78 9.83
CA VAL A 224 -20.83 9.25 9.71
C VAL A 224 -22.24 9.87 9.81
N ALA A 225 -23.23 9.26 9.17
CA ALA A 225 -24.63 9.71 9.24
C ALA A 225 -25.22 9.54 10.65
N GLU A 226 -25.00 8.42 11.31
CA GLU A 226 -25.41 8.16 12.70
C GLU A 226 -24.83 9.21 13.66
N LEU A 227 -23.60 9.63 13.44
CA LEU A 227 -22.92 10.66 14.22
C LEU A 227 -23.31 12.09 13.81
N LYS A 228 -24.20 12.25 12.83
CA LYS A 228 -24.67 13.55 12.31
C LYS A 228 -23.54 14.44 11.78
N MET A 229 -22.54 13.84 11.13
CA MET A 229 -21.38 14.54 10.57
C MET A 229 -21.39 14.59 9.03
N GLY A 230 -22.53 14.29 8.38
CA GLY A 230 -22.59 14.16 6.91
C GLY A 230 -22.23 15.45 6.16
N ASP A 231 -22.49 16.63 6.73
CA ASP A 231 -22.10 17.93 6.17
C ASP A 231 -20.60 18.23 6.31
N LYS A 232 -19.88 17.48 7.14
CA LYS A 232 -18.46 17.64 7.43
C LYS A 232 -17.58 16.58 6.76
N PHE A 233 -18.18 15.54 6.19
CA PHE A 233 -17.46 14.48 5.49
C PHE A 233 -17.68 14.57 3.98
N HIS A 234 -16.59 14.34 3.24
CA HIS A 234 -16.60 14.18 1.80
C HIS A 234 -15.94 12.85 1.42
N PHE A 235 -16.68 11.99 0.72
CA PHE A 235 -16.21 10.72 0.19
C PHE A 235 -15.97 10.89 -1.31
N THR A 236 -14.70 10.82 -1.73
CA THR A 236 -14.32 11.07 -3.13
C THR A 236 -14.45 9.85 -4.03
N GLY A 237 -14.49 8.65 -3.45
CA GLY A 237 -14.19 7.42 -4.18
C GLY A 237 -12.69 7.29 -4.46
N PHE A 238 -12.34 6.43 -5.40
CA PHE A 238 -10.94 6.17 -5.77
C PHE A 238 -10.34 7.38 -6.52
N LEU A 239 -9.16 7.82 -6.08
CA LEU A 239 -8.37 8.87 -6.72
C LEU A 239 -7.08 8.30 -7.28
N LYS A 240 -6.56 8.89 -8.37
CA LYS A 240 -5.30 8.52 -9.01
C LYS A 240 -4.59 9.71 -9.64
N GLY A 241 -3.27 9.63 -9.75
CA GLY A 241 -2.46 10.63 -10.44
C GLY A 241 -2.67 12.05 -9.90
N ASP A 242 -2.95 13.00 -10.78
CA ASP A 242 -3.11 14.43 -10.45
C ASP A 242 -4.25 14.72 -9.46
N ASP A 243 -5.29 13.86 -9.36
CA ASP A 243 -6.36 14.01 -8.38
C ASP A 243 -5.86 13.80 -6.94
N VAL A 244 -4.88 12.90 -6.74
CA VAL A 244 -4.22 12.68 -5.45
C VAL A 244 -3.38 13.92 -5.08
N ASP A 245 -2.60 14.44 -6.03
CA ASP A 245 -1.80 15.66 -5.83
C ASP A 245 -2.71 16.85 -5.51
N HIS A 246 -3.84 16.98 -6.21
CA HIS A 246 -4.83 18.01 -5.94
C HIS A 246 -5.44 17.88 -4.53
N MET A 247 -5.83 16.70 -4.13
CA MET A 247 -6.36 16.44 -2.78
C MET A 247 -5.33 16.82 -1.71
N PHE A 248 -4.05 16.42 -1.85
CA PHE A 248 -3.02 16.80 -0.90
C PHE A 248 -2.77 18.31 -0.90
N GLY A 249 -2.80 18.98 -2.06
CA GLY A 249 -2.68 20.44 -2.14
C GLY A 249 -3.78 21.22 -1.41
N LEU A 250 -4.95 20.60 -1.19
CA LEU A 250 -6.05 21.15 -0.40
C LEU A 250 -5.99 20.74 1.08
N SER A 251 -5.15 19.78 1.45
CA SER A 251 -5.10 19.19 2.79
C SER A 251 -4.29 20.04 3.77
N ASP A 252 -4.77 20.13 5.01
CA ASP A 252 -4.02 20.72 6.12
C ASP A 252 -3.33 19.65 6.98
N VAL A 253 -3.92 18.46 7.07
CA VAL A 253 -3.38 17.30 7.79
C VAL A 253 -3.77 16.02 7.05
N PHE A 254 -2.84 15.10 6.92
CA PHE A 254 -3.12 13.73 6.47
C PHE A 254 -3.06 12.76 7.66
N VAL A 255 -3.99 11.79 7.68
CA VAL A 255 -4.08 10.79 8.75
C VAL A 255 -4.07 9.39 8.17
N MET A 256 -3.17 8.55 8.66
CA MET A 256 -3.10 7.13 8.34
C MET A 256 -3.27 6.29 9.63
N PRO A 257 -4.50 5.94 10.02
CA PRO A 257 -4.80 5.21 11.25
C PRO A 257 -4.79 3.69 11.04
N SER A 258 -3.87 3.20 10.22
CA SER A 258 -3.83 1.79 9.82
C SER A 258 -3.64 0.86 11.01
N VAL A 259 -4.43 -0.22 11.06
CA VAL A 259 -4.32 -1.30 12.06
C VAL A 259 -3.03 -2.10 11.81
N SER A 260 -2.72 -2.34 10.54
CA SER A 260 -1.46 -2.92 10.08
C SER A 260 -1.09 -2.30 8.75
N GLU A 261 0.11 -1.75 8.66
CA GLU A 261 0.65 -1.15 7.45
C GLU A 261 2.08 -1.64 7.23
N PRO A 262 2.32 -2.55 6.30
CA PRO A 262 3.64 -3.12 6.05
C PRO A 262 4.73 -2.08 5.85
N PHE A 263 4.42 -1.04 5.08
CA PHE A 263 5.27 0.14 4.96
C PHE A 263 4.45 1.43 5.06
N GLY A 264 3.71 1.82 4.02
CA GLY A 264 2.92 3.05 3.94
C GLY A 264 3.61 4.15 3.14
N ILE A 265 3.47 4.14 1.82
CA ILE A 265 4.03 5.17 0.93
C ILE A 265 3.20 6.47 1.01
N VAL A 266 1.90 6.38 1.23
CA VAL A 266 0.99 7.53 1.21
C VAL A 266 1.37 8.67 2.18
N PRO A 267 1.85 8.44 3.41
CA PRO A 267 2.39 9.51 4.25
C PRO A 267 3.57 10.25 3.61
N LEU A 268 4.44 9.54 2.87
CA LEU A 268 5.56 10.17 2.17
C LEU A 268 5.06 11.08 1.03
N GLU A 269 4.02 10.67 0.30
CA GLU A 269 3.36 11.47 -0.73
C GLU A 269 2.71 12.73 -0.15
N ALA A 270 2.06 12.60 1.02
CA ALA A 270 1.49 13.73 1.76
C ALA A 270 2.59 14.73 2.21
N MET A 271 3.67 14.23 2.83
CA MET A 271 4.80 15.06 3.27
C MET A 271 5.51 15.74 2.10
N ARG A 272 5.69 15.03 0.97
CA ARG A 272 6.20 15.60 -0.28
C ARG A 272 5.34 16.76 -0.78
N SER A 273 4.02 16.65 -0.59
CA SER A 273 3.03 17.69 -0.91
C SER A 273 2.91 18.75 0.19
N ASN A 274 3.88 18.83 1.11
CA ASN A 274 3.91 19.80 2.20
C ASN A 274 2.73 19.70 3.19
N VAL A 275 2.23 18.48 3.42
CA VAL A 275 1.13 18.17 4.34
C VAL A 275 1.69 17.44 5.56
N PRO A 276 1.49 17.95 6.80
CA PRO A 276 1.89 17.25 8.01
C PRO A 276 1.04 16.01 8.22
N VAL A 277 1.65 14.96 8.79
CA VAL A 277 1.04 13.64 8.88
C VAL A 277 0.88 13.15 10.32
N VAL A 278 -0.25 12.49 10.56
CA VAL A 278 -0.51 11.69 11.77
C VAL A 278 -0.59 10.22 11.32
N ILE A 279 0.30 9.38 11.82
CA ILE A 279 0.42 7.99 11.38
C ILE A 279 0.32 7.00 12.54
N SER A 280 -0.15 5.81 12.22
CA SER A 280 -0.13 4.69 13.16
C SER A 280 1.31 4.24 13.42
N LYS A 281 1.65 3.94 14.68
CA LYS A 281 2.90 3.25 15.05
C LYS A 281 2.98 1.84 14.45
N GLN A 282 1.81 1.24 14.16
CA GLN A 282 1.69 -0.09 13.54
C GLN A 282 1.87 0.00 12.02
N SER A 283 2.87 0.78 11.59
CA SER A 283 3.25 0.95 10.19
C SER A 283 4.77 0.95 9.99
N GLY A 284 5.26 0.35 8.92
CA GLY A 284 6.69 0.32 8.61
C GLY A 284 7.27 1.72 8.40
N VAL A 285 6.51 2.64 7.81
CA VAL A 285 6.97 4.02 7.61
C VAL A 285 7.19 4.76 8.93
N SER A 286 6.54 4.34 10.02
CA SER A 286 6.76 4.91 11.35
C SER A 286 8.18 4.64 11.89
N GLU A 287 8.85 3.63 11.37
CA GLU A 287 10.23 3.28 11.77
C GLU A 287 11.25 4.33 11.29
N ILE A 288 11.00 4.94 10.14
CA ILE A 288 11.95 5.82 9.47
C ILE A 288 11.61 7.30 9.56
N LEU A 289 10.33 7.67 9.71
CA LEU A 289 9.93 9.06 9.81
C LEU A 289 10.16 9.62 11.22
N VAL A 290 10.84 10.76 11.30
CA VAL A 290 11.02 11.55 12.53
C VAL A 290 9.96 12.65 12.63
N HIS A 291 9.67 13.31 11.51
CA HIS A 291 8.74 14.44 11.44
C HIS A 291 7.31 13.98 11.07
N ALA A 292 6.79 13.03 11.86
CA ALA A 292 5.42 12.56 11.83
C ALA A 292 4.89 12.43 13.25
N LEU A 293 3.62 12.77 13.51
CA LEU A 293 2.97 12.45 14.78
C LEU A 293 2.56 11.00 14.77
N LYS A 294 3.09 10.20 15.69
CA LYS A 294 2.91 8.75 15.75
C LYS A 294 1.99 8.39 16.90
N ILE A 295 0.89 7.74 16.59
CA ILE A 295 -0.12 7.32 17.56
C ILE A 295 -0.38 5.81 17.45
N ASP A 296 -0.89 5.20 18.49
CA ASP A 296 -1.47 3.88 18.39
C ASP A 296 -2.84 3.98 17.69
N PHE A 297 -3.13 3.12 16.71
CA PHE A 297 -4.34 3.28 15.88
C PHE A 297 -5.64 3.25 16.70
N TRP A 298 -5.64 2.54 17.86
CA TRP A 298 -6.78 2.45 18.77
C TRP A 298 -6.91 3.66 19.70
N ASP A 299 -5.85 4.47 19.83
CA ASP A 299 -5.88 5.68 20.68
C ASP A 299 -6.50 6.85 19.91
N VAL A 300 -7.83 6.82 19.85
CA VAL A 300 -8.64 7.83 19.15
C VAL A 300 -8.47 9.22 19.79
N ASP A 301 -8.18 9.29 21.09
CA ASP A 301 -7.94 10.56 21.79
C ASP A 301 -6.62 11.19 21.34
N ALA A 302 -5.52 10.43 21.36
CA ALA A 302 -4.23 10.89 20.89
C ALA A 302 -4.29 11.28 19.40
N MET A 303 -5.05 10.54 18.57
CA MET A 303 -5.26 10.87 17.17
C MET A 303 -5.99 12.21 17.03
N ALA A 304 -7.10 12.41 17.74
CA ALA A 304 -7.86 13.65 17.70
C ALA A 304 -7.05 14.84 18.21
N ASP A 305 -6.30 14.70 19.29
CA ASP A 305 -5.46 15.75 19.85
C ASP A 305 -4.28 16.09 18.90
N SER A 306 -3.69 15.09 18.22
CA SER A 306 -2.67 15.29 17.17
C SER A 306 -3.21 16.10 16.00
N ILE A 307 -4.38 15.73 15.49
CA ILE A 307 -5.06 16.48 14.41
C ILE A 307 -5.34 17.91 14.87
N TYR A 308 -5.96 18.06 16.05
CA TYR A 308 -6.29 19.38 16.59
C TYR A 308 -5.03 20.25 16.78
N GLY A 309 -3.95 19.68 17.30
CA GLY A 309 -2.68 20.36 17.49
C GLY A 309 -2.10 20.92 16.19
N LEU A 310 -2.08 20.09 15.14
CA LEU A 310 -1.59 20.50 13.80
C LEU A 310 -2.49 21.56 13.14
N LEU A 311 -3.80 21.53 13.38
CA LEU A 311 -4.73 22.51 12.83
C LEU A 311 -4.73 23.85 13.59
N HIS A 312 -4.46 23.81 14.90
CA HIS A 312 -4.60 24.96 15.79
C HIS A 312 -3.29 25.71 16.01
N TYR A 313 -2.17 24.99 16.17
CA TYR A 313 -0.86 25.60 16.44
C TYR A 313 -0.06 25.77 15.15
N GLU A 314 -0.12 26.97 14.57
CA GLU A 314 0.55 27.28 13.29
C GLU A 314 2.06 26.99 13.30
N GLY A 315 2.75 27.30 14.41
CA GLY A 315 4.18 27.02 14.58
C GLY A 315 4.49 25.52 14.50
N LEU A 316 3.64 24.67 15.09
CA LEU A 316 3.75 23.22 15.03
C LEU A 316 3.58 22.72 13.59
N SER A 317 2.50 23.15 12.94
CA SER A 317 2.23 22.79 11.55
C SER A 317 3.36 23.19 10.61
N LYS A 318 3.86 24.43 10.73
CA LYS A 318 4.99 24.93 9.91
C LYS A 318 6.26 24.10 10.13
N MET A 319 6.56 23.72 11.37
CA MET A 319 7.70 22.88 11.70
C MET A 319 7.61 21.52 11.00
N PHE A 320 6.48 20.82 11.13
CA PHE A 320 6.28 19.51 10.50
C PHE A 320 6.30 19.59 8.97
N LYS A 321 5.72 20.63 8.39
CA LYS A 321 5.77 20.87 6.94
C LYS A 321 7.20 21.03 6.44
N ARG A 322 7.97 21.91 7.06
CA ARG A 322 9.34 22.22 6.64
C ARG A 322 10.26 21.01 6.76
N TYR A 323 10.38 20.48 7.97
CA TYR A 323 11.31 19.38 8.23
C TYR A 323 10.83 18.05 7.64
N GLY A 324 9.51 17.83 7.57
CA GLY A 324 8.96 16.66 6.92
C GLY A 324 9.24 16.63 5.42
N LYS A 325 9.17 17.77 4.73
CA LYS A 325 9.53 17.88 3.32
C LYS A 325 11.02 17.58 3.09
N ASP A 326 11.90 18.15 3.93
CA ASP A 326 13.33 17.88 3.85
C ASP A 326 13.65 16.41 4.10
N GLU A 327 13.00 15.79 5.08
CA GLU A 327 13.14 14.39 5.42
C GLU A 327 12.72 13.47 4.27
N VAL A 328 11.54 13.68 3.72
CA VAL A 328 11.02 12.83 2.64
C VAL A 328 11.85 12.93 1.36
N ASN A 329 12.43 14.09 1.07
CA ASN A 329 13.32 14.28 -0.07
C ASN A 329 14.65 13.51 0.05
N SER A 330 15.02 13.07 1.25
CA SER A 330 16.18 12.20 1.48
C SER A 330 15.89 10.71 1.24
N LEU A 331 14.61 10.31 1.22
CA LEU A 331 14.17 8.93 1.03
C LEU A 331 14.03 8.63 -0.48
N LYS A 332 15.14 8.25 -1.11
CA LYS A 332 15.25 8.03 -2.55
C LYS A 332 15.20 6.55 -2.91
N TRP A 333 14.60 6.25 -4.06
CA TRP A 333 14.58 4.89 -4.61
C TRP A 333 15.95 4.33 -4.92
N GLU A 334 16.96 5.17 -5.21
CA GLU A 334 18.34 4.75 -5.41
C GLU A 334 18.92 4.06 -4.18
N ASN A 335 18.56 4.52 -2.96
CA ASN A 335 18.99 3.88 -1.73
C ASN A 335 18.33 2.50 -1.56
N ALA A 336 17.04 2.38 -1.85
CA ALA A 336 16.34 1.09 -1.82
C ALA A 336 16.95 0.12 -2.86
N ALA A 337 17.20 0.59 -4.07
CA ALA A 337 17.82 -0.20 -5.14
C ALA A 337 19.24 -0.66 -4.76
N PHE A 338 20.02 0.20 -4.10
CA PHE A 338 21.35 -0.16 -3.59
C PHE A 338 21.28 -1.33 -2.60
N HIS A 339 20.36 -1.27 -1.63
CA HIS A 339 20.21 -2.36 -0.66
C HIS A 339 19.64 -3.64 -1.28
N VAL A 340 18.74 -3.54 -2.28
CA VAL A 340 18.32 -4.72 -3.05
C VAL A 340 19.51 -5.35 -3.78
N LYS A 341 20.38 -4.53 -4.37
CA LYS A 341 21.62 -5.00 -5.02
C LYS A 341 22.53 -5.74 -4.05
N GLU A 342 22.74 -5.22 -2.83
CA GLU A 342 23.52 -5.91 -1.78
C GLU A 342 22.95 -7.31 -1.47
N VAL A 343 21.61 -7.44 -1.45
CA VAL A 343 20.96 -8.75 -1.28
C VAL A 343 21.26 -9.68 -2.46
N TYR A 344 21.24 -9.19 -3.70
CA TYR A 344 21.62 -9.99 -4.87
C TYR A 344 23.08 -10.46 -4.79
N GLU A 345 24.01 -9.55 -4.48
CA GLU A 345 25.42 -9.87 -4.34
C GLU A 345 25.70 -10.91 -3.25
N SER A 346 24.83 -11.00 -2.24
CA SER A 346 24.95 -12.01 -1.16
C SER A 346 24.58 -13.43 -1.58
N VAL A 347 23.96 -13.63 -2.75
CA VAL A 347 23.50 -14.94 -3.25
C VAL A 347 24.17 -15.35 -4.56
N LEU A 348 24.93 -14.46 -5.17
CA LEU A 348 25.76 -14.72 -6.36
C LEU A 348 27.15 -15.20 -5.95
#